data_ca2f58516b7b39686688a7c37ada6926
#
_entry.id   ca2f58516b7b39686688a7c37ada6926
#
_cell.length_a   1.000
_cell.length_b   1.000
_cell.length_c   1.000
_cell.angle_alpha   90.00
_cell.angle_beta   90.00
_cell.angle_gamma   90.00
#
_symmetry.space_group_name_H-M   'P 1'
#
loop_
_entity.id
_entity.type
_entity.pdbx_description
1 polymer ?
#
loop_
_entity_poly.entity_id
_entity_poly.type
_entity_poly.pdbx_seq_one_letter_code
_entity_poly.pdbx_strand_id
1 'polypeptide(L)'
;MTQRLRAWSYLRQRLGKAVSEPAEALRDVIAVYSSHPTAPLSLLNRSKSFDAGRLREMELRREVLRIPAMRQSIFLVPTETAPRIFAATRLPMEKHARRLRYAGLDCDKYAWLKQRVLEHTQEPISASALRKALPAEESLMMGVRVMASEGLVLRLGTSLRADDLCYVATEAWLDHLLEEADPQQSLEWLAQEYLRAYGPARVEDFAWWSGVPRHRASAALGEASVVDIGGGLLLPSDQQSVFESVEPLDPETVDLLPKWDAYTMGHAPGGRQRLVDDEHVGSAYAPSGDGLPLVLRGGRAGAAWSHRFDGNRMLVKVTPFERVTLPREFYERAFDEVGWLLGATAVEISAGTD
;
A
#
# COMPACT_ATOMS: atom_id res chain seq x y z
N MET A 1 -23.38 -11.97 -9.77
CA MET A 1 -22.85 -11.05 -8.73
C MET A 1 -21.30 -11.04 -8.73
N THR A 2 -20.64 -12.17 -8.55
CA THR A 2 -19.16 -12.23 -8.42
C THR A 2 -18.38 -11.65 -9.61
N GLN A 3 -18.77 -11.95 -10.85
CA GLN A 3 -18.11 -11.38 -12.04
C GLN A 3 -18.26 -9.86 -12.12
N ARG A 4 -19.48 -9.33 -11.85
CA ARG A 4 -19.71 -7.88 -11.80
C ARG A 4 -18.90 -7.21 -10.70
N LEU A 5 -18.88 -7.82 -9.51
CA LEU A 5 -18.08 -7.33 -8.37
C LEU A 5 -16.60 -7.29 -8.70
N ARG A 6 -16.07 -8.33 -9.38
CA ARG A 6 -14.68 -8.38 -9.86
C ARG A 6 -14.39 -7.26 -10.86
N ALA A 7 -15.21 -7.15 -11.90
CA ALA A 7 -15.03 -6.12 -12.94
C ALA A 7 -15.08 -4.72 -12.35
N TRP A 8 -16.05 -4.45 -11.49
CA TRP A 8 -16.15 -3.17 -10.79
C TRP A 8 -14.93 -2.87 -9.94
N SER A 9 -14.54 -3.79 -9.03
CA SER A 9 -13.40 -3.59 -8.15
C SER A 9 -12.09 -3.39 -8.93
N TYR A 10 -11.88 -4.15 -10.00
CA TYR A 10 -10.74 -4.01 -10.89
C TYR A 10 -10.68 -2.61 -11.53
N LEU A 11 -11.79 -2.14 -12.10
CA LEU A 11 -11.86 -0.82 -12.74
C LEU A 11 -11.72 0.33 -11.74
N ARG A 12 -12.29 0.20 -10.53
CA ARG A 12 -12.13 1.19 -9.44
C ARG A 12 -10.69 1.30 -8.98
N GLN A 13 -9.95 0.22 -9.03
CA GLN A 13 -8.52 0.19 -8.74
C GLN A 13 -7.65 0.67 -9.92
N ARG A 14 -8.23 1.27 -10.96
CA ARG A 14 -7.54 1.77 -12.16
C ARG A 14 -6.74 0.72 -12.93
N LEU A 15 -7.01 -0.55 -12.70
CA LEU A 15 -6.47 -1.62 -13.52
C LEU A 15 -7.22 -1.64 -14.86
N GLY A 16 -6.49 -1.87 -15.96
CA GLY A 16 -7.05 -1.84 -17.32
C GLY A 16 -7.42 -0.45 -17.87
N LYS A 17 -7.41 0.60 -17.04
CA LYS A 17 -7.64 2.01 -17.43
C LYS A 17 -6.65 2.93 -16.72
N ALA A 18 -5.37 2.75 -17.04
CA ALA A 18 -4.31 3.56 -16.48
C ALA A 18 -4.53 5.06 -16.80
N VAL A 19 -4.40 5.89 -15.75
CA VAL A 19 -4.41 7.36 -15.86
C VAL A 19 -3.07 7.89 -16.37
N SER A 20 -2.98 9.17 -16.66
CA SER A 20 -1.74 9.74 -17.19
C SER A 20 -0.64 9.78 -16.14
N GLU A 21 -0.95 10.25 -14.94
CA GLU A 21 0.04 10.54 -13.89
C GLU A 21 -0.09 9.61 -12.67
N PRO A 22 1.05 9.16 -12.08
CA PRO A 22 1.03 8.32 -10.88
C PRO A 22 0.36 8.99 -9.67
N ALA A 23 0.45 10.31 -9.56
CA ALA A 23 -0.22 11.06 -8.49
C ALA A 23 -1.74 10.96 -8.55
N GLU A 24 -2.33 10.96 -9.78
CA GLU A 24 -3.76 10.74 -9.98
C GLU A 24 -4.15 9.31 -9.60
N ALA A 25 -3.38 8.31 -10.06
CA ALA A 25 -3.59 6.92 -9.68
C ALA A 25 -3.55 6.72 -8.15
N LEU A 26 -2.60 7.37 -7.48
CA LEU A 26 -2.46 7.29 -6.02
C LEU A 26 -3.67 7.88 -5.29
N ARG A 27 -4.22 9.00 -5.77
CA ARG A 27 -5.46 9.57 -5.20
C ARG A 27 -6.62 8.60 -5.33
N ASP A 28 -6.78 7.96 -6.48
CA ASP A 28 -7.89 7.04 -6.75
C ASP A 28 -7.87 5.80 -5.87
N VAL A 29 -6.68 5.31 -5.50
CA VAL A 29 -6.52 4.17 -4.58
C VAL A 29 -6.23 4.60 -3.13
N ILE A 30 -6.28 5.90 -2.84
CA ILE A 30 -6.04 6.54 -1.54
C ILE A 30 -4.57 6.46 -1.13
N ALA A 31 -3.97 5.29 -1.17
CA ALA A 31 -2.62 5.01 -0.71
C ALA A 31 -2.09 3.70 -1.29
N VAL A 32 -0.79 3.59 -1.46
CA VAL A 32 -0.14 2.32 -1.77
C VAL A 32 0.85 1.94 -0.67
N TYR A 33 0.97 0.65 -0.40
CA TYR A 33 1.96 0.17 0.57
C TYR A 33 3.37 0.62 0.18
N SER A 34 4.18 0.92 1.18
CA SER A 34 5.55 1.35 1.00
C SER A 34 6.49 0.75 2.05
N SER A 35 6.03 -0.30 2.74
CA SER A 35 6.86 -1.07 3.69
C SER A 35 7.78 -2.08 3.01
N HIS A 36 7.60 -2.33 1.72
CA HIS A 36 8.47 -3.15 0.87
C HIS A 36 8.93 -2.31 -0.33
N PRO A 37 10.18 -2.39 -0.77
CA PRO A 37 10.70 -1.53 -1.82
C PRO A 37 9.92 -1.63 -3.14
N THR A 38 9.46 -2.82 -3.52
CA THR A 38 8.69 -3.04 -4.76
C THR A 38 7.21 -2.68 -4.66
N ALA A 39 6.67 -2.40 -3.47
CA ALA A 39 5.23 -2.13 -3.33
C ALA A 39 4.73 -0.91 -4.15
N PRO A 40 5.52 0.17 -4.34
CA PRO A 40 5.13 1.27 -5.23
C PRO A 40 4.98 0.87 -6.70
N LEU A 41 5.44 -0.33 -7.14
CA LEU A 41 5.11 -0.88 -8.46
C LEU A 41 3.59 -1.06 -8.66
N SER A 42 2.80 -0.98 -7.58
CA SER A 42 1.33 -0.84 -7.69
C SER A 42 0.91 0.29 -8.63
N LEU A 43 1.70 1.35 -8.77
CA LEU A 43 1.40 2.48 -9.65
C LEU A 43 1.69 2.19 -11.13
N LEU A 44 2.49 1.16 -11.44
CA LEU A 44 2.85 0.80 -12.81
C LEU A 44 1.62 0.47 -13.66
N ASN A 45 0.75 -0.43 -13.19
CA ASN A 45 -0.45 -0.82 -13.93
C ASN A 45 -1.55 0.25 -13.90
N ARG A 46 -1.38 1.31 -13.10
CA ARG A 46 -2.37 2.34 -12.84
C ARG A 46 -2.07 3.67 -13.52
N SER A 47 -0.83 3.88 -13.96
CA SER A 47 -0.43 5.10 -14.66
C SER A 47 0.48 4.83 -15.84
N LYS A 48 0.41 5.70 -16.86
CA LYS A 48 1.17 5.56 -18.10
C LYS A 48 2.60 6.06 -18.00
N SER A 49 2.88 6.92 -17.01
CA SER A 49 4.16 7.62 -16.87
C SER A 49 4.93 7.22 -15.59
N PHE A 50 4.66 6.03 -15.03
CA PHE A 50 5.33 5.58 -13.82
C PHE A 50 6.70 4.96 -14.12
N ASP A 51 7.73 5.52 -13.49
CA ASP A 51 9.05 4.92 -13.37
C ASP A 51 9.70 5.29 -12.03
N ALA A 52 10.88 4.74 -11.77
CA ALA A 52 11.62 5.01 -10.53
C ALA A 52 12.04 6.48 -10.40
N GLY A 53 12.36 7.14 -11.51
CA GLY A 53 12.70 8.56 -11.57
C GLY A 53 11.51 9.42 -11.22
N ARG A 54 10.33 9.14 -11.80
CA ARG A 54 9.08 9.86 -11.51
C ARG A 54 8.67 9.70 -10.04
N LEU A 55 8.78 8.49 -9.47
CA LEU A 55 8.51 8.30 -8.05
C LEU A 55 9.43 9.14 -7.17
N ARG A 56 10.73 9.16 -7.49
CA ARG A 56 11.70 9.99 -6.78
C ARG A 56 11.40 11.48 -6.91
N GLU A 57 11.02 11.92 -8.09
CA GLU A 57 10.63 13.32 -8.33
C GLU A 57 9.40 13.69 -7.49
N MET A 58 8.37 12.85 -7.43
CA MET A 58 7.19 13.06 -6.59
C MET A 58 7.55 13.22 -5.11
N GLU A 59 8.48 12.42 -4.60
CA GLU A 59 8.98 12.56 -3.22
C GLU A 59 9.75 13.87 -3.02
N LEU A 60 10.68 14.19 -3.93
CA LEU A 60 11.50 15.42 -3.84
C LEU A 60 10.66 16.69 -3.97
N ARG A 61 9.63 16.68 -4.80
CA ARG A 61 8.68 17.78 -4.94
C ARG A 61 7.62 17.81 -3.83
N ARG A 62 7.69 16.86 -2.90
CA ARG A 62 6.74 16.76 -1.79
C ARG A 62 5.28 16.58 -2.27
N GLU A 63 5.09 15.99 -3.46
CA GLU A 63 3.77 15.61 -3.96
C GLU A 63 3.19 14.43 -3.18
N VAL A 64 4.08 13.60 -2.61
CA VAL A 64 3.74 12.40 -1.84
C VAL A 64 4.59 12.28 -0.58
N LEU A 65 4.03 11.63 0.43
CA LEU A 65 4.70 11.34 1.70
C LEU A 65 4.63 9.84 2.02
N ARG A 66 5.65 9.34 2.72
CA ARG A 66 5.63 8.00 3.32
C ARG A 66 5.39 8.12 4.82
N ILE A 67 4.19 7.76 5.23
CA ILE A 67 3.74 7.87 6.63
C ILE A 67 3.23 6.53 7.16
N PRO A 68 3.30 6.28 8.47
CA PRO A 68 2.52 5.23 9.11
C PRO A 68 1.02 5.55 8.96
N ALA A 69 0.25 4.61 8.42
CA ALA A 69 -1.18 4.79 8.20
C ALA A 69 -1.94 3.50 8.56
N MET A 70 -2.74 2.98 7.65
CA MET A 70 -3.59 1.82 7.88
C MET A 70 -2.80 0.65 8.50
N ARG A 71 -3.33 0.07 9.57
CA ARG A 71 -2.69 -1.04 10.33
C ARG A 71 -1.25 -0.78 10.77
N GLN A 72 -0.87 0.50 10.88
CA GLN A 72 0.49 0.95 11.26
C GLN A 72 1.60 0.50 10.28
N SER A 73 1.23 0.17 9.05
CA SER A 73 2.17 -0.02 7.95
C SER A 73 2.54 1.33 7.34
N ILE A 74 3.67 1.38 6.65
CA ILE A 74 4.07 2.58 5.92
C ILE A 74 3.38 2.60 4.56
N PHE A 75 2.74 3.72 4.27
CA PHE A 75 2.07 3.98 3.00
C PHE A 75 2.66 5.21 2.33
N LEU A 76 2.72 5.15 1.01
CA LEU A 76 2.87 6.31 0.14
C LEU A 76 1.48 6.91 -0.03
N VAL A 77 1.33 8.18 0.29
CA VAL A 77 0.06 8.92 0.26
C VAL A 77 0.25 10.28 -0.43
N PRO A 78 -0.78 10.84 -1.07
CA PRO A 78 -0.73 12.23 -1.53
C PRO A 78 -0.51 13.18 -0.35
N THR A 79 0.32 14.19 -0.51
CA THR A 79 0.64 15.14 0.58
C THR A 79 -0.61 15.90 1.07
N GLU A 80 -1.50 16.26 0.15
CA GLU A 80 -2.74 16.98 0.48
C GLU A 80 -3.72 16.17 1.35
N THR A 81 -3.67 14.82 1.30
CA THR A 81 -4.54 13.94 2.10
C THR A 81 -3.82 13.35 3.32
N ALA A 82 -2.50 13.48 3.38
CA ALA A 82 -1.68 12.90 4.46
C ALA A 82 -2.15 13.28 5.87
N PRO A 83 -2.50 14.56 6.19
CA PRO A 83 -3.00 14.93 7.51
C PRO A 83 -4.26 14.16 7.92
N ARG A 84 -5.23 14.02 7.01
CA ARG A 84 -6.47 13.29 7.28
C ARG A 84 -6.24 11.79 7.43
N ILE A 85 -5.45 11.19 6.53
CA ILE A 85 -5.11 9.75 6.62
C ILE A 85 -4.39 9.46 7.93
N PHE A 86 -3.44 10.32 8.31
CA PHE A 86 -2.69 10.20 9.56
C PHE A 86 -3.60 10.31 10.79
N ALA A 87 -4.45 11.35 10.86
CA ALA A 87 -5.37 11.57 11.97
C ALA A 87 -6.39 10.42 12.11
N ALA A 88 -6.93 9.90 10.99
CA ALA A 88 -7.89 8.79 10.99
C ALA A 88 -7.32 7.48 11.53
N THR A 89 -6.01 7.23 11.34
CA THR A 89 -5.39 5.91 11.52
C THR A 89 -4.32 5.86 12.62
N ARG A 90 -3.92 7.00 13.17
CA ARG A 90 -2.91 7.04 14.24
C ARG A 90 -3.36 6.29 15.50
N LEU A 91 -2.40 5.64 16.15
CA LEU A 91 -2.65 4.97 17.42
C LEU A 91 -2.73 5.97 18.58
N PRO A 92 -3.50 5.64 19.64
CA PRO A 92 -3.43 6.36 20.91
C PRO A 92 -2.02 6.35 21.51
N MET A 93 -1.64 7.43 22.17
CA MET A 93 -0.29 7.60 22.77
C MET A 93 0.04 6.52 23.81
N GLU A 94 -0.95 5.96 24.50
CA GLU A 94 -0.75 4.88 25.48
C GLU A 94 -0.19 3.62 24.83
N LYS A 95 -0.56 3.34 23.57
CA LYS A 95 0.00 2.21 22.81
C LYS A 95 1.47 2.47 22.43
N HIS A 96 1.83 3.69 22.13
CA HIS A 96 3.22 4.08 21.87
C HIS A 96 4.06 4.01 23.14
N ALA A 97 3.58 4.53 24.27
CA ALA A 97 4.23 4.44 25.57
C ALA A 97 4.51 2.98 25.98
N ARG A 98 3.56 2.07 25.71
CA ARG A 98 3.77 0.64 25.95
C ARG A 98 4.87 0.05 25.07
N ARG A 99 4.91 0.41 23.77
CA ARG A 99 5.98 -0.03 22.83
C ARG A 99 7.35 0.45 23.25
N LEU A 100 7.46 1.72 23.67
CA LEU A 100 8.71 2.31 24.15
C LEU A 100 9.21 1.58 25.40
N ARG A 101 8.34 1.34 26.39
CA ARG A 101 8.72 0.58 27.59
C ARG A 101 9.24 -0.82 27.28
N TYR A 102 8.59 -1.55 26.35
CA TYR A 102 9.09 -2.86 25.90
C TYR A 102 10.48 -2.78 25.25
N ALA A 103 10.81 -1.66 24.63
CA ALA A 103 12.12 -1.41 24.04
C ALA A 103 13.14 -0.84 25.04
N GLY A 104 12.81 -0.72 26.32
CA GLY A 104 13.69 -0.15 27.34
C GLY A 104 13.82 1.37 27.32
N LEU A 105 12.92 2.05 26.60
CA LEU A 105 12.84 3.51 26.54
C LEU A 105 11.77 4.01 27.51
N ASP A 106 12.21 4.55 28.65
CA ASP A 106 11.37 5.36 29.52
C ASP A 106 11.14 6.76 28.94
N CYS A 107 10.37 7.60 29.64
CA CYS A 107 10.02 8.94 29.14
C CYS A 107 11.27 9.82 28.91
N ASP A 108 12.22 9.79 29.84
CA ASP A 108 13.40 10.67 29.80
C ASP A 108 14.36 10.22 28.67
N LYS A 109 14.62 8.92 28.58
CA LYS A 109 15.42 8.35 27.49
C LYS A 109 14.78 8.61 26.13
N TYR A 110 13.46 8.46 26.03
CA TYR A 110 12.76 8.73 24.77
C TYR A 110 12.80 10.23 24.41
N ALA A 111 12.62 11.13 25.38
CA ALA A 111 12.74 12.57 25.16
C ALA A 111 14.14 12.95 24.67
N TRP A 112 15.17 12.42 25.31
CA TRP A 112 16.56 12.60 24.89
C TRP A 112 16.81 12.05 23.48
N LEU A 113 16.39 10.81 23.23
CA LEU A 113 16.55 10.16 21.92
C LEU A 113 15.83 10.96 20.82
N LYS A 114 14.62 11.45 21.10
CA LYS A 114 13.83 12.27 20.17
C LYS A 114 14.60 13.52 19.76
N GLN A 115 15.17 14.25 20.73
CA GLN A 115 15.98 15.42 20.44
C GLN A 115 17.18 15.05 19.54
N ARG A 116 17.94 14.01 19.89
CA ARG A 116 19.12 13.58 19.14
C ARG A 116 18.78 13.13 17.71
N VAL A 117 17.69 12.38 17.55
CA VAL A 117 17.24 11.97 16.20
C VAL A 117 16.85 13.19 15.36
N LEU A 118 16.10 14.15 15.91
CA LEU A 118 15.70 15.36 15.18
C LEU A 118 16.92 16.21 14.78
N GLU A 119 17.95 16.30 15.62
CA GLU A 119 19.20 16.99 15.27
C GLU A 119 19.91 16.34 14.06
N HIS A 120 19.87 15.00 13.95
CA HIS A 120 20.52 14.26 12.87
C HIS A 120 19.67 14.10 11.60
N THR A 121 18.38 14.42 11.67
CA THR A 121 17.44 14.25 10.56
C THR A 121 17.00 15.56 9.92
N GLN A 122 17.76 16.66 10.11
CA GLN A 122 17.50 17.93 9.43
C GLN A 122 17.67 17.81 7.90
N GLU A 123 18.52 16.90 7.46
CA GLU A 123 18.67 16.46 6.08
C GLU A 123 18.38 14.94 6.00
N PRO A 124 17.99 14.43 4.81
CA PRO A 124 17.76 12.99 4.65
C PRO A 124 18.98 12.15 5.04
N ILE A 125 18.84 11.28 6.01
CA ILE A 125 19.88 10.40 6.51
C ILE A 125 19.45 8.92 6.41
N SER A 126 20.34 8.04 5.92
CA SER A 126 20.06 6.62 5.86
C SER A 126 19.96 6.00 7.27
N ALA A 127 19.15 4.92 7.40
CA ALA A 127 19.04 4.17 8.66
C ALA A 127 20.41 3.67 9.16
N SER A 128 21.31 3.29 8.26
CA SER A 128 22.67 2.86 8.60
C SER A 128 23.54 4.02 9.11
N ALA A 129 23.46 5.19 8.49
CA ALA A 129 24.19 6.37 8.93
C ALA A 129 23.67 6.89 10.28
N LEU A 130 22.34 6.87 10.50
CA LEU A 130 21.74 7.25 11.77
C LEU A 130 22.17 6.31 12.92
N ARG A 131 22.24 4.99 12.67
CA ARG A 131 22.80 4.05 13.65
C ARG A 131 24.28 4.29 13.96
N LYS A 132 25.06 4.73 12.98
CA LYS A 132 26.48 5.10 13.22
C LYS A 132 26.61 6.39 14.02
N ALA A 133 25.71 7.36 13.80
CA ALA A 133 25.70 8.61 14.55
C ALA A 133 25.27 8.44 16.00
N LEU A 134 24.41 7.43 16.28
CA LEU A 134 23.88 7.12 17.61
C LEU A 134 24.12 5.63 17.97
N PRO A 135 25.40 5.19 18.07
CA PRO A 135 25.77 3.77 18.12
C PRO A 135 25.41 3.07 19.43
N ALA A 136 25.24 3.81 20.54
CA ALA A 136 24.94 3.26 21.87
C ALA A 136 23.45 2.94 22.07
N GLU A 137 22.61 3.21 21.08
CA GLU A 137 21.15 3.14 21.23
C GLU A 137 20.58 1.90 20.54
N GLU A 138 20.55 0.77 21.23
CA GLU A 138 19.93 -0.46 20.73
C GLU A 138 18.46 -0.28 20.33
N SER A 139 17.74 0.58 21.05
CA SER A 139 16.32 0.89 20.83
C SER A 139 16.08 2.02 19.83
N LEU A 140 17.12 2.55 19.16
CA LEU A 140 17.04 3.68 18.23
C LEU A 140 15.91 3.52 17.21
N MET A 141 15.89 2.40 16.51
CA MET A 141 14.90 2.18 15.44
C MET A 141 13.46 2.04 15.95
N MET A 142 13.28 1.63 17.21
CA MET A 142 11.96 1.66 17.83
C MET A 142 11.55 3.10 18.17
N GLY A 143 12.46 3.91 18.69
CA GLY A 143 12.23 5.33 18.92
C GLY A 143 11.87 6.06 17.63
N VAL A 144 12.65 5.88 16.56
CA VAL A 144 12.36 6.47 15.23
C VAL A 144 11.00 6.03 14.69
N ARG A 145 10.61 4.76 14.87
CA ARG A 145 9.29 4.26 14.48
C ARG A 145 8.16 4.96 15.25
N VAL A 146 8.34 5.19 16.55
CA VAL A 146 7.35 5.93 17.35
C VAL A 146 7.31 7.39 16.92
N MET A 147 8.47 8.04 16.69
CA MET A 147 8.53 9.41 16.17
C MET A 147 7.82 9.56 14.81
N ALA A 148 7.94 8.58 13.92
CA ALA A 148 7.17 8.56 12.68
C ALA A 148 5.66 8.46 12.94
N SER A 149 5.25 7.67 13.94
CA SER A 149 3.85 7.56 14.37
C SER A 149 3.34 8.79 15.14
N GLU A 150 4.24 9.65 15.61
CA GLU A 150 3.92 10.99 16.15
C GLU A 150 3.89 12.07 15.04
N GLY A 151 4.28 11.73 13.81
CA GLY A 151 4.37 12.68 12.70
C GLY A 151 5.63 13.55 12.69
N LEU A 152 6.63 13.23 13.53
CA LEU A 152 7.86 14.02 13.69
C LEU A 152 8.94 13.69 12.67
N VAL A 153 8.91 12.48 12.11
CA VAL A 153 9.90 11.97 11.17
C VAL A 153 9.19 11.29 10.01
N LEU A 154 9.58 11.64 8.79
CA LEU A 154 9.15 11.00 7.56
C LEU A 154 10.17 9.95 7.11
N ARG A 155 9.71 9.02 6.29
CA ARG A 155 10.55 8.07 5.58
C ARG A 155 10.63 8.48 4.12
N LEU A 156 11.80 8.32 3.52
CA LEU A 156 12.03 8.50 2.08
C LEU A 156 12.54 7.18 1.52
N GLY A 157 12.07 6.81 0.34
CA GLY A 157 12.59 5.67 -0.40
C GLY A 157 13.73 6.07 -1.31
N THR A 158 14.74 5.24 -1.41
CA THR A 158 15.88 5.49 -2.30
C THR A 158 15.87 4.61 -3.53
N SER A 159 15.16 3.47 -3.47
CA SER A 159 15.17 2.44 -4.52
C SER A 159 13.87 1.65 -4.51
N LEU A 160 13.48 1.14 -5.68
CA LEU A 160 12.43 0.11 -5.81
C LEU A 160 13.00 -1.31 -5.64
N ARG A 161 14.33 -1.45 -5.59
CA ARG A 161 15.01 -2.75 -5.55
C ARG A 161 15.50 -3.16 -4.17
N ALA A 162 15.86 -2.17 -3.34
CA ALA A 162 16.43 -2.40 -2.01
C ALA A 162 15.70 -1.58 -0.95
N ASP A 163 15.58 -2.14 0.26
CA ASP A 163 15.03 -1.45 1.43
C ASP A 163 16.06 -0.49 2.04
N ASP A 164 16.50 0.47 1.24
CA ASP A 164 17.42 1.52 1.66
C ASP A 164 16.62 2.76 2.07
N LEU A 165 16.24 2.79 3.34
CA LEU A 165 15.38 3.83 3.90
C LEU A 165 16.21 5.00 4.41
N CYS A 166 15.78 6.20 4.04
CA CYS A 166 16.19 7.44 4.65
C CYS A 166 15.11 7.98 5.59
N TYR A 167 15.53 8.73 6.58
CA TYR A 167 14.68 9.46 7.51
C TYR A 167 15.00 10.94 7.44
N VAL A 168 13.98 11.77 7.60
CA VAL A 168 14.11 13.23 7.67
C VAL A 168 13.09 13.78 8.65
N ALA A 169 13.42 14.81 9.41
CA ALA A 169 12.47 15.49 10.28
C ALA A 169 11.33 16.09 9.42
N THR A 170 10.09 15.91 9.85
CA THR A 170 8.91 16.36 9.11
C THR A 170 8.96 17.87 8.87
N GLU A 171 9.28 18.64 9.91
CA GLU A 171 9.38 20.09 9.84
C GLU A 171 10.51 20.55 8.90
N ALA A 172 11.65 19.88 8.91
CA ALA A 172 12.75 20.19 7.99
C ALA A 172 12.41 19.87 6.52
N TRP A 173 11.56 18.84 6.29
CA TRP A 173 11.18 18.42 4.95
C TRP A 173 10.03 19.23 4.35
N LEU A 174 9.03 19.59 5.18
CA LEU A 174 7.80 20.25 4.73
C LEU A 174 7.76 21.76 5.06
N ASP A 175 8.75 22.29 5.81
CA ASP A 175 8.77 23.62 6.43
C ASP A 175 7.68 23.80 7.52
N HIS A 176 6.96 22.73 7.86
CA HIS A 176 5.94 22.66 8.92
C HIS A 176 5.73 21.20 9.38
N LEU A 177 5.11 20.99 10.51
CA LEU A 177 4.62 19.68 10.91
C LEU A 177 3.40 19.29 10.07
N LEU A 178 3.02 18.00 10.10
CA LEU A 178 1.73 17.60 9.51
C LEU A 178 0.60 18.41 10.15
N GLU A 179 -0.26 19.01 9.32
CA GLU A 179 -1.41 19.78 9.80
C GLU A 179 -2.28 18.93 10.72
N GLU A 180 -2.80 19.56 11.77
CA GLU A 180 -3.74 18.89 12.66
C GLU A 180 -5.08 18.75 11.95
N ALA A 181 -5.62 17.53 11.98
CA ALA A 181 -6.95 17.22 11.46
C ALA A 181 -7.77 16.51 12.55
N ASP A 182 -9.08 16.79 12.58
CA ASP A 182 -9.96 16.10 13.53
C ASP A 182 -10.02 14.61 13.24
N PRO A 183 -9.71 13.72 14.19
CA PRO A 183 -9.62 12.29 13.96
C PRO A 183 -10.95 11.65 13.58
N GLN A 184 -12.09 12.18 14.06
CA GLN A 184 -13.40 11.60 13.77
C GLN A 184 -13.85 12.00 12.36
N GLN A 185 -13.78 13.27 12.01
CA GLN A 185 -14.10 13.76 10.66
C GLN A 185 -13.15 13.14 9.61
N SER A 186 -11.88 12.97 9.97
CA SER A 186 -10.91 12.30 9.10
C SER A 186 -11.24 10.84 8.87
N LEU A 187 -11.75 10.13 9.88
CA LEU A 187 -12.16 8.73 9.74
C LEU A 187 -13.42 8.60 8.88
N GLU A 188 -14.39 9.51 9.03
CA GLU A 188 -15.60 9.56 8.22
C GLU A 188 -15.26 9.83 6.75
N TRP A 189 -14.40 10.81 6.49
CA TRP A 189 -13.85 11.05 5.16
C TRP A 189 -13.13 9.83 4.60
N LEU A 190 -12.25 9.19 5.38
CA LEU A 190 -11.52 8.01 4.92
C LEU A 190 -12.45 6.83 4.61
N ALA A 191 -13.56 6.68 5.36
CA ALA A 191 -14.57 5.67 5.10
C ALA A 191 -15.30 5.90 3.75
N GLN A 192 -15.62 7.16 3.43
CA GLN A 192 -16.22 7.54 2.15
C GLN A 192 -15.24 7.27 0.99
N GLU A 193 -13.98 7.71 1.10
CA GLU A 193 -12.96 7.46 0.07
C GLU A 193 -12.69 5.96 -0.09
N TYR A 194 -12.66 5.20 1.01
CA TYR A 194 -12.53 3.75 0.95
C TYR A 194 -13.66 3.10 0.14
N LEU A 195 -14.92 3.48 0.37
CA LEU A 195 -16.03 2.95 -0.42
C LEU A 195 -15.94 3.37 -1.89
N ARG A 196 -15.44 4.56 -2.20
CA ARG A 196 -15.21 5.00 -3.57
C ARG A 196 -14.12 4.20 -4.29
N ALA A 197 -13.03 3.87 -3.59
CA ALA A 197 -11.88 3.16 -4.15
C ALA A 197 -12.04 1.63 -4.13
N TYR A 198 -12.65 1.07 -3.09
CA TYR A 198 -12.70 -0.36 -2.81
C TYR A 198 -14.11 -0.94 -2.71
N GLY A 199 -15.15 -0.11 -2.65
CA GLY A 199 -16.53 -0.57 -2.61
C GLY A 199 -16.93 -1.34 -3.87
N PRO A 200 -18.01 -2.15 -3.80
CA PRO A 200 -18.85 -2.43 -2.63
C PRO A 200 -18.08 -3.23 -1.56
N ALA A 201 -18.21 -2.82 -0.31
CA ALA A 201 -17.43 -3.41 0.79
C ALA A 201 -18.26 -3.50 2.08
N ARG A 202 -17.89 -4.43 2.95
CA ARG A 202 -18.52 -4.58 4.27
C ARG A 202 -17.83 -3.69 5.32
N VAL A 203 -18.49 -3.50 6.44
CA VAL A 203 -17.89 -2.83 7.61
C VAL A 203 -16.59 -3.53 8.05
N GLU A 204 -16.57 -4.86 7.98
CA GLU A 204 -15.40 -5.67 8.30
C GLU A 204 -14.22 -5.40 7.36
N ASP A 205 -14.49 -5.16 6.09
CA ASP A 205 -13.45 -4.84 5.09
C ASP A 205 -12.77 -3.52 5.42
N PHE A 206 -13.56 -2.47 5.70
CA PHE A 206 -13.01 -1.17 6.09
C PHE A 206 -12.29 -1.22 7.44
N ALA A 207 -12.86 -1.90 8.44
CA ALA A 207 -12.21 -2.07 9.74
C ALA A 207 -10.86 -2.80 9.61
N TRP A 208 -10.81 -3.87 8.81
CA TRP A 208 -9.59 -4.62 8.54
C TRP A 208 -8.55 -3.79 7.76
N TRP A 209 -8.99 -3.09 6.72
CA TRP A 209 -8.09 -2.27 5.87
C TRP A 209 -7.52 -1.09 6.63
N SER A 210 -8.36 -0.32 7.33
CA SER A 210 -7.94 0.86 8.09
C SER A 210 -7.20 0.52 9.37
N GLY A 211 -7.49 -0.65 9.99
CA GLY A 211 -6.96 -1.05 11.30
C GLY A 211 -7.68 -0.40 12.48
N VAL A 212 -8.82 0.26 12.24
CA VAL A 212 -9.64 0.83 13.32
C VAL A 212 -10.60 -0.23 13.90
N PRO A 213 -11.02 -0.10 15.16
CA PRO A 213 -12.00 -1.00 15.75
C PRO A 213 -13.32 -1.01 14.97
N ARG A 214 -13.97 -2.19 14.85
CA ARG A 214 -15.20 -2.39 14.07
C ARG A 214 -16.31 -1.40 14.41
N HIS A 215 -16.50 -1.06 15.68
CA HIS A 215 -17.54 -0.09 16.08
C HIS A 215 -17.27 1.31 15.53
N ARG A 216 -16.00 1.75 15.49
CA ARG A 216 -15.62 3.04 14.88
C ARG A 216 -15.78 3.00 13.36
N ALA A 217 -15.40 1.89 12.71
CA ALA A 217 -15.60 1.69 11.29
C ALA A 217 -17.09 1.74 10.92
N SER A 218 -17.94 1.08 11.71
CA SER A 218 -19.40 1.10 11.52
C SER A 218 -19.99 2.49 11.67
N ALA A 219 -19.55 3.24 12.69
CA ALA A 219 -20.02 4.62 12.89
C ALA A 219 -19.61 5.52 11.71
N ALA A 220 -18.35 5.47 11.28
CA ALA A 220 -17.85 6.30 10.17
C ALA A 220 -18.55 5.97 8.82
N LEU A 221 -18.85 4.71 8.56
CA LEU A 221 -19.60 4.30 7.36
C LEU A 221 -21.07 4.67 7.45
N GLY A 222 -21.64 4.78 8.66
CA GLY A 222 -23.02 5.23 8.89
C GLY A 222 -23.29 6.68 8.48
N GLU A 223 -22.25 7.51 8.44
CA GLU A 223 -22.33 8.90 7.97
C GLU A 223 -22.23 9.03 6.43
N ALA A 224 -21.93 7.94 5.72
CA ALA A 224 -21.82 7.94 4.27
C ALA A 224 -23.19 7.71 3.60
N SER A 225 -23.41 8.39 2.46
CA SER A 225 -24.58 8.09 1.61
C SER A 225 -24.34 6.82 0.83
N VAL A 226 -24.90 5.70 1.31
CA VAL A 226 -24.66 4.36 0.77
C VAL A 226 -25.93 3.58 0.51
N VAL A 227 -25.86 2.59 -0.37
CA VAL A 227 -26.84 1.56 -0.60
C VAL A 227 -26.24 0.19 -0.30
N ASP A 228 -26.96 -0.69 0.37
CA ASP A 228 -26.61 -2.11 0.51
C ASP A 228 -27.09 -2.86 -0.75
N ILE A 229 -26.14 -3.35 -1.53
CA ILE A 229 -26.41 -4.12 -2.76
C ILE A 229 -26.56 -5.62 -2.49
N GLY A 230 -26.67 -6.00 -1.21
CA GLY A 230 -26.89 -7.37 -0.73
C GLY A 230 -25.70 -7.89 0.08
N GLY A 231 -26.03 -8.61 1.16
CA GLY A 231 -25.03 -9.24 2.04
C GLY A 231 -24.15 -8.29 2.84
N GLY A 232 -24.64 -7.08 3.11
CA GLY A 232 -23.88 -6.04 3.83
C GLY A 232 -22.82 -5.36 2.97
N LEU A 233 -22.87 -5.50 1.65
CA LEU A 233 -21.97 -4.84 0.70
C LEU A 233 -22.46 -3.40 0.45
N LEU A 234 -21.80 -2.44 1.06
CA LEU A 234 -22.10 -1.03 0.97
C LEU A 234 -21.42 -0.42 -0.27
N LEU A 235 -22.18 0.32 -1.05
CA LEU A 235 -21.73 1.06 -2.23
C LEU A 235 -22.20 2.51 -2.09
N PRO A 236 -21.39 3.53 -2.47
CA PRO A 236 -21.88 4.90 -2.56
C PRO A 236 -23.12 4.99 -3.44
N SER A 237 -24.17 5.67 -2.95
CA SER A 237 -25.48 5.70 -3.63
C SER A 237 -25.40 6.30 -5.03
N ASP A 238 -24.50 7.25 -5.25
CA ASP A 238 -24.23 7.90 -6.53
C ASP A 238 -23.55 6.95 -7.56
N GLN A 239 -23.07 5.81 -7.13
CA GLN A 239 -22.38 4.82 -7.99
C GLN A 239 -23.23 3.60 -8.35
N GLN A 240 -24.44 3.48 -7.81
CA GLN A 240 -25.28 2.29 -7.98
C GLN A 240 -25.58 1.99 -9.45
N SER A 241 -26.04 2.97 -10.22
CA SER A 241 -26.41 2.77 -11.62
C SER A 241 -25.20 2.37 -12.50
N VAL A 242 -24.03 2.94 -12.20
CA VAL A 242 -22.79 2.59 -12.91
C VAL A 242 -22.35 1.18 -12.53
N PHE A 243 -22.46 0.80 -11.25
CA PHE A 243 -22.17 -0.58 -10.82
C PHE A 243 -23.08 -1.61 -11.50
N GLU A 244 -24.37 -1.30 -11.64
CA GLU A 244 -25.35 -2.20 -12.29
C GLU A 244 -25.07 -2.40 -13.79
N SER A 245 -24.45 -1.40 -14.45
CA SER A 245 -24.14 -1.42 -15.89
C SER A 245 -22.72 -1.87 -16.21
N VAL A 246 -21.90 -2.24 -15.21
CA VAL A 246 -20.50 -2.64 -15.48
C VAL A 246 -20.44 -3.95 -16.28
N GLU A 247 -19.70 -3.92 -17.36
CA GLU A 247 -19.48 -5.06 -18.24
C GLU A 247 -18.41 -6.02 -17.69
N PRO A 248 -18.47 -7.31 -18.05
CA PRO A 248 -17.39 -8.25 -17.73
C PRO A 248 -16.06 -7.78 -18.29
N LEU A 249 -14.97 -8.12 -17.61
CA LEU A 249 -13.61 -7.86 -18.08
C LEU A 249 -13.27 -8.74 -19.29
N ASP A 250 -12.43 -8.22 -20.17
CA ASP A 250 -11.79 -9.02 -21.21
C ASP A 250 -10.93 -10.12 -20.54
N PRO A 251 -11.22 -11.41 -20.82
CA PRO A 251 -10.49 -12.52 -20.20
C PRO A 251 -9.01 -12.58 -20.58
N GLU A 252 -8.59 -11.89 -21.63
CA GLU A 252 -7.19 -11.86 -22.09
C GLU A 252 -6.37 -10.72 -21.43
N THR A 253 -7.00 -9.85 -20.66
CA THR A 253 -6.28 -8.81 -19.91
C THR A 253 -5.37 -9.42 -18.87
N VAL A 254 -4.08 -9.05 -18.87
CA VAL A 254 -3.07 -9.52 -17.91
C VAL A 254 -2.47 -8.34 -17.15
N ASP A 255 -2.39 -8.46 -15.82
CA ASP A 255 -1.70 -7.51 -14.94
C ASP A 255 -0.75 -8.22 -14.00
N LEU A 256 0.39 -7.60 -13.72
CA LEU A 256 1.32 -8.03 -12.68
C LEU A 256 1.14 -7.15 -11.45
N LEU A 257 0.63 -7.73 -10.37
CA LEU A 257 0.53 -7.02 -9.10
C LEU A 257 1.76 -7.30 -8.24
N PRO A 258 2.37 -6.27 -7.65
CA PRO A 258 3.46 -6.46 -6.69
C PRO A 258 2.97 -7.00 -5.35
N LYS A 259 3.90 -7.33 -4.47
CA LYS A 259 3.60 -7.63 -3.06
C LYS A 259 2.85 -6.46 -2.42
N TRP A 260 1.77 -6.78 -1.70
CA TRP A 260 0.92 -5.79 -1.02
C TRP A 260 0.28 -4.76 -1.95
N ASP A 261 -0.05 -5.17 -3.16
CA ASP A 261 -0.82 -4.30 -4.07
C ASP A 261 -2.12 -3.80 -3.42
N ALA A 262 -2.53 -2.58 -3.76
CA ALA A 262 -3.74 -1.97 -3.21
C ALA A 262 -4.98 -2.83 -3.46
N TYR A 263 -5.12 -3.42 -4.66
CA TYR A 263 -6.23 -4.32 -5.00
C TYR A 263 -6.21 -5.60 -4.16
N THR A 264 -5.03 -6.21 -3.98
CA THR A 264 -4.84 -7.42 -3.17
C THR A 264 -5.16 -7.18 -1.70
N MET A 265 -4.77 -6.01 -1.18
CA MET A 265 -4.86 -5.68 0.24
C MET A 265 -6.07 -4.81 0.61
N GLY A 266 -7.03 -4.65 -0.29
CA GLY A 266 -8.18 -3.76 -0.09
C GLY A 266 -9.28 -4.33 0.82
N HIS A 267 -9.34 -5.66 1.02
CA HIS A 267 -10.46 -6.32 1.69
C HIS A 267 -10.01 -7.32 2.74
N ALA A 268 -10.83 -7.52 3.76
CA ALA A 268 -10.70 -8.59 4.73
C ALA A 268 -10.76 -9.97 4.05
N PRO A 269 -10.30 -11.06 4.71
CA PRO A 269 -10.34 -12.40 4.12
C PRO A 269 -11.68 -12.78 3.48
N GLY A 270 -12.82 -12.42 4.09
CA GLY A 270 -14.16 -12.68 3.54
C GLY A 270 -14.54 -11.88 2.30
N GLY A 271 -13.74 -10.90 1.89
CA GLY A 271 -13.96 -10.08 0.68
C GLY A 271 -13.05 -10.43 -0.51
N ARG A 272 -12.20 -11.45 -0.37
CA ARG A 272 -11.13 -11.78 -1.35
C ARG A 272 -11.64 -12.54 -2.59
N GLN A 273 -12.86 -13.09 -2.59
CA GLN A 273 -13.46 -13.83 -3.72
C GLN A 273 -13.59 -13.01 -5.01
N ARG A 274 -13.52 -11.68 -4.90
CA ARG A 274 -13.47 -10.80 -6.08
C ARG A 274 -12.14 -10.88 -6.84
N LEU A 275 -11.06 -11.28 -6.18
CA LEU A 275 -9.72 -11.38 -6.73
C LEU A 275 -9.30 -12.83 -7.00
N VAL A 276 -9.60 -13.74 -6.07
CA VAL A 276 -9.11 -15.12 -6.08
C VAL A 276 -10.21 -16.06 -5.62
N ASP A 277 -10.28 -17.26 -6.19
CA ASP A 277 -11.22 -18.28 -5.75
C ASP A 277 -10.81 -18.89 -4.42
N ASP A 278 -11.76 -19.35 -3.63
CA ASP A 278 -11.56 -19.81 -2.25
C ASP A 278 -10.49 -20.90 -2.12
N GLU A 279 -10.40 -21.80 -3.10
CA GLU A 279 -9.40 -22.88 -3.14
C GLU A 279 -7.95 -22.39 -3.34
N HIS A 280 -7.78 -21.18 -3.89
CA HIS A 280 -6.48 -20.59 -4.20
C HIS A 280 -6.09 -19.45 -3.26
N VAL A 281 -6.88 -19.15 -2.23
CA VAL A 281 -6.56 -18.09 -1.26
C VAL A 281 -5.19 -18.31 -0.62
N GLY A 282 -4.85 -19.57 -0.27
CA GLY A 282 -3.55 -19.92 0.31
C GLY A 282 -2.37 -19.76 -0.65
N SER A 283 -2.62 -19.72 -1.97
CA SER A 283 -1.58 -19.47 -3.00
C SER A 283 -1.42 -17.97 -3.31
N ALA A 284 -2.44 -17.16 -3.02
CA ALA A 284 -2.43 -15.70 -3.23
C ALA A 284 -2.03 -14.89 -1.99
N TYR A 285 -2.14 -15.49 -0.80
CA TYR A 285 -1.85 -14.82 0.48
C TYR A 285 -0.99 -15.70 1.36
N ALA A 286 0.00 -15.07 2.00
CA ALA A 286 0.80 -15.73 3.02
C ALA A 286 -0.06 -16.05 4.27
N PRO A 287 0.37 -16.99 5.15
CA PRO A 287 -0.34 -17.28 6.42
C PRO A 287 -0.51 -16.06 7.33
N SER A 288 0.38 -15.07 7.24
CA SER A 288 0.27 -13.75 7.90
C SER A 288 -0.89 -12.89 7.38
N GLY A 289 -1.50 -13.26 6.25
CA GLY A 289 -2.52 -12.48 5.56
C GLY A 289 -1.97 -11.49 4.53
N ASP A 290 -0.66 -11.46 4.33
CA ASP A 290 0.02 -10.61 3.36
C ASP A 290 -0.28 -11.06 1.93
N GLY A 291 -0.68 -10.12 1.06
CA GLY A 291 -0.87 -10.39 -0.36
C GLY A 291 0.48 -10.65 -1.05
N LEU A 292 0.57 -11.76 -1.75
CA LEU A 292 1.73 -12.13 -2.57
C LEU A 292 1.74 -11.34 -3.88
N PRO A 293 2.88 -11.25 -4.58
CA PRO A 293 2.88 -10.77 -5.96
C PRO A 293 2.08 -11.72 -6.85
N LEU A 294 1.16 -11.18 -7.66
CA LEU A 294 0.20 -11.96 -8.43
C LEU A 294 0.25 -11.66 -9.92
N VAL A 295 -0.04 -12.66 -10.75
CA VAL A 295 -0.41 -12.51 -12.14
C VAL A 295 -1.93 -12.61 -12.22
N LEU A 296 -2.59 -11.55 -12.70
CA LEU A 296 -4.02 -11.54 -12.97
C LEU A 296 -4.28 -11.85 -14.43
N ARG A 297 -5.39 -12.56 -14.69
CA ARG A 297 -6.02 -12.70 -16.01
C ARG A 297 -7.50 -12.39 -15.90
N GLY A 298 -8.00 -11.47 -16.69
CA GLY A 298 -9.39 -11.01 -16.59
C GLY A 298 -9.76 -10.53 -15.18
N GLY A 299 -8.81 -9.89 -14.47
CA GLY A 299 -8.98 -9.41 -13.10
C GLY A 299 -8.96 -10.48 -12.01
N ARG A 300 -8.75 -11.78 -12.36
CA ARG A 300 -8.66 -12.93 -11.43
C ARG A 300 -7.19 -13.35 -11.25
N ALA A 301 -6.78 -13.61 -10.03
CA ALA A 301 -5.47 -14.15 -9.75
C ALA A 301 -5.36 -15.62 -10.25
N GLY A 302 -4.37 -15.88 -11.10
CA GLY A 302 -4.11 -17.20 -11.67
C GLY A 302 -2.73 -17.76 -11.38
N ALA A 303 -1.81 -16.91 -10.90
CA ALA A 303 -0.47 -17.33 -10.48
C ALA A 303 0.09 -16.37 -9.42
N ALA A 304 1.01 -16.87 -8.61
CA ALA A 304 1.93 -16.04 -7.83
C ALA A 304 3.26 -15.90 -8.60
N TRP A 305 3.98 -14.81 -8.33
CA TRP A 305 5.33 -14.64 -8.88
C TRP A 305 6.31 -14.18 -7.81
N SER A 306 7.56 -14.44 -8.05
CA SER A 306 8.65 -13.93 -7.24
C SER A 306 9.83 -13.59 -8.12
N HIS A 307 10.74 -12.75 -7.63
CA HIS A 307 11.96 -12.43 -8.36
C HIS A 307 13.16 -12.39 -7.43
N ARG A 308 14.33 -12.59 -8.01
CA ARG A 308 15.63 -12.31 -7.39
C ARG A 308 16.57 -11.76 -8.46
N PHE A 309 17.62 -11.11 -8.02
CA PHE A 309 18.66 -10.63 -8.91
C PHE A 309 19.89 -11.53 -8.85
N ASP A 310 20.47 -11.77 -10.02
CA ASP A 310 21.81 -12.33 -10.21
C ASP A 310 22.62 -11.29 -11.01
N GLY A 311 23.42 -10.49 -10.32
CA GLY A 311 24.00 -9.28 -10.88
C GLY A 311 22.92 -8.31 -11.34
N ASN A 312 22.89 -8.02 -12.64
CA ASN A 312 21.88 -7.15 -13.27
C ASN A 312 20.78 -7.93 -14.02
N ARG A 313 20.75 -9.26 -13.92
CA ARG A 313 19.69 -10.11 -14.46
C ARG A 313 18.60 -10.30 -13.41
N MET A 314 17.34 -10.09 -13.79
CA MET A 314 16.19 -10.41 -12.96
C MET A 314 15.71 -11.84 -13.30
N LEU A 315 15.77 -12.72 -12.32
CA LEU A 315 15.26 -14.07 -12.43
C LEU A 315 13.86 -14.12 -11.82
N VAL A 316 12.87 -14.44 -12.63
CA VAL A 316 11.46 -14.51 -12.24
C VAL A 316 11.02 -15.96 -12.17
N LYS A 317 10.35 -16.34 -11.07
CA LYS A 317 9.62 -17.61 -10.95
C LYS A 317 8.12 -17.30 -10.94
N VAL A 318 7.38 -17.88 -11.88
CA VAL A 318 5.91 -17.85 -11.91
C VAL A 318 5.38 -19.19 -11.44
N THR A 319 4.49 -19.20 -10.46
CA THR A 319 3.88 -20.41 -9.88
C THR A 319 2.37 -20.35 -10.15
N PRO A 320 1.87 -21.05 -11.17
CA PRO A 320 0.43 -21.11 -11.48
C PRO A 320 -0.37 -21.75 -10.35
N PHE A 321 -1.61 -21.31 -10.14
CA PHE A 321 -2.52 -21.92 -9.16
C PHE A 321 -3.18 -23.18 -9.68
N GLU A 322 -3.38 -23.26 -10.99
CA GLU A 322 -3.91 -24.43 -11.68
C GLU A 322 -2.86 -24.99 -12.65
N ARG A 323 -3.04 -26.24 -13.09
CA ARG A 323 -2.15 -26.86 -14.08
C ARG A 323 -2.26 -26.24 -15.48
N VAL A 324 -3.33 -25.48 -15.75
CA VAL A 324 -3.49 -24.72 -17.01
C VAL A 324 -2.64 -23.46 -16.89
N THR A 325 -1.47 -23.52 -17.51
CA THR A 325 -0.53 -22.39 -17.55
C THR A 325 -1.09 -21.27 -18.40
N LEU A 326 -0.99 -20.04 -17.88
CA LEU A 326 -1.07 -18.85 -18.72
C LEU A 326 0.01 -18.95 -19.81
N PRO A 327 -0.29 -18.77 -21.11
CA PRO A 327 0.72 -18.76 -22.14
C PRO A 327 1.81 -17.74 -21.78
N ARG A 328 3.06 -18.13 -21.93
CA ARG A 328 4.21 -17.33 -21.49
C ARG A 328 4.25 -15.95 -22.16
N GLU A 329 3.86 -15.89 -23.41
CA GLU A 329 3.77 -14.66 -24.20
C GLU A 329 2.88 -13.57 -23.57
N PHE A 330 1.89 -13.93 -22.73
CA PHE A 330 1.00 -12.96 -22.11
C PHE A 330 1.68 -12.15 -20.99
N TYR A 331 2.65 -12.72 -20.31
CA TYR A 331 3.29 -12.05 -19.19
C TYR A 331 4.77 -11.69 -19.40
N GLU A 332 5.44 -12.22 -20.45
CA GLU A 332 6.85 -11.91 -20.72
C GLU A 332 7.08 -10.40 -20.83
N ARG A 333 6.31 -9.73 -21.66
CA ARG A 333 6.45 -8.28 -21.87
C ARG A 333 6.25 -7.49 -20.57
N ALA A 334 5.26 -7.87 -19.76
CA ALA A 334 5.02 -7.20 -18.49
C ALA A 334 6.17 -7.39 -17.49
N PHE A 335 6.81 -8.58 -17.48
CA PHE A 335 8.00 -8.78 -16.67
C PHE A 335 9.24 -8.06 -17.20
N ASP A 336 9.36 -7.87 -18.51
CA ASP A 336 10.42 -7.03 -19.08
C ASP A 336 10.28 -5.58 -18.61
N GLU A 337 9.06 -5.04 -18.60
CA GLU A 337 8.77 -3.69 -18.07
C GLU A 337 9.13 -3.57 -16.57
N VAL A 338 8.72 -4.55 -15.75
CA VAL A 338 9.09 -4.60 -14.32
C VAL A 338 10.60 -4.72 -14.15
N GLY A 339 11.26 -5.59 -14.92
CA GLY A 339 12.70 -5.77 -14.88
C GLY A 339 13.45 -4.48 -15.19
N TRP A 340 13.07 -3.82 -16.27
CA TRP A 340 13.66 -2.53 -16.65
C TRP A 340 13.50 -1.47 -15.57
N LEU A 341 12.31 -1.35 -14.98
CA LEU A 341 12.05 -0.45 -13.85
C LEU A 341 12.91 -0.74 -12.62
N LEU A 342 13.20 -2.01 -12.38
CA LEU A 342 14.08 -2.44 -11.30
C LEU A 342 15.58 -2.39 -11.68
N GLY A 343 15.93 -1.87 -12.87
CA GLY A 343 17.29 -1.74 -13.34
C GLY A 343 17.92 -3.05 -13.82
N ALA A 344 17.11 -4.02 -14.25
CA ALA A 344 17.61 -5.24 -14.89
C ALA A 344 18.07 -4.95 -16.33
N THR A 345 19.15 -5.61 -16.75
CA THR A 345 19.62 -5.62 -18.15
C THR A 345 19.04 -6.79 -18.95
N ALA A 346 18.49 -7.78 -18.27
CA ALA A 346 17.78 -8.92 -18.85
C ALA A 346 16.81 -9.52 -17.84
N VAL A 347 15.71 -10.11 -18.34
CA VAL A 347 14.73 -10.84 -17.54
C VAL A 347 14.70 -12.29 -18.00
N GLU A 348 14.81 -13.21 -17.06
CA GLU A 348 14.72 -14.64 -17.29
C GLU A 348 13.55 -15.20 -16.51
N ILE A 349 12.59 -15.83 -17.20
CA ILE A 349 11.36 -16.31 -16.60
C ILE A 349 11.35 -17.83 -16.58
N SER A 350 11.14 -18.39 -15.41
CA SER A 350 10.92 -19.82 -15.20
C SER A 350 9.48 -20.07 -14.74
N ALA A 351 8.80 -21.03 -15.36
CA ALA A 351 7.55 -21.55 -14.84
C ALA A 351 7.90 -22.65 -13.81
N GLY A 352 7.53 -22.46 -12.55
CA GLY A 352 7.67 -23.49 -11.53
C GLY A 352 6.49 -24.44 -11.63
N THR A 353 6.76 -25.68 -12.03
CA THR A 353 5.93 -26.82 -11.67
C THR A 353 6.57 -27.43 -10.44
N ASP A 354 5.98 -27.29 -9.26
CA ASP A 354 6.33 -28.13 -8.11
C ASP A 354 5.63 -29.46 -8.23
#